data_c79b754daef9068f59908cc852b2c597
#
_entry.id   c79b754daef9068f59908cc852b2c597
#
_cell.length_a   1.000
_cell.length_b   1.000
_cell.length_c   1.000
_cell.angle_alpha   90.00
_cell.angle_beta   90.00
_cell.angle_gamma   90.00
#
_symmetry.space_group_name_H-M   'P 1'
#
loop_
_entity.id
_entity.type
_entity.pdbx_description
1 polymer ?
#
loop_
_entity_poly.entity_id
_entity_poly.type
_entity_poly.pdbx_seq_one_letter_code
_entity_poly.pdbx_strand_id
1 'polypeptide(L)'
;MRHTNLMTLGERVHAAFPDGVVDEVNYDGSIRAFLFLLNNDCCVSIDKSRKFLSDLTGGKLNISKGMISKLSREFALKTVPERRATYADMLLSPVMHTDCTNAKENGKSCHVYVCAVPDGKVLYFAREKKGHEGIKGTVTEDYQGILVHDHDVTFYNYGADHQECLAHVLRYLKDSIENEPDRIWNKEMRSLLQEMIHFRNGIQLPHKPDPKTISGFEKRY
;
A
#
# COMPACT_ATOMS: atom_id res chain seq x y z
N MET A 1 34.15 12.31 -14.68
CA MET A 1 35.62 12.18 -14.55
C MET A 1 36.00 10.85 -15.21
N ARG A 2 36.95 10.87 -16.14
CA ARG A 2 37.50 9.64 -16.73
C ARG A 2 38.59 9.14 -15.78
N HIS A 3 38.45 7.96 -15.21
CA HIS A 3 39.53 7.33 -14.44
C HIS A 3 40.59 6.84 -15.40
N THR A 4 41.81 7.34 -15.23
CA THR A 4 42.99 6.87 -15.97
C THR A 4 43.46 5.57 -15.36
N ASN A 5 43.41 4.49 -16.12
CA ASN A 5 44.07 3.23 -15.74
C ASN A 5 45.59 3.42 -15.87
N LEU A 6 46.30 3.39 -14.76
CA LEU A 6 47.75 3.31 -14.74
C LEU A 6 48.17 1.84 -14.80
N MET A 7 48.90 1.47 -15.85
CA MET A 7 49.55 0.17 -15.93
C MET A 7 50.97 0.28 -15.33
N THR A 8 51.23 -0.43 -14.27
CA THR A 8 52.60 -0.60 -13.73
C THR A 8 52.83 -2.10 -13.57
N LEU A 9 53.89 -2.63 -14.24
CA LEU A 9 54.35 -4.03 -14.12
C LEU A 9 53.30 -5.12 -14.42
N GLY A 10 52.44 -4.90 -15.40
CA GLY A 10 51.44 -5.88 -15.82
C GLY A 10 50.18 -6.02 -14.93
N GLU A 11 50.10 -5.30 -13.83
CA GLU A 11 48.91 -5.23 -12.98
C GLU A 11 48.11 -3.96 -13.26
N ARG A 12 46.78 -4.12 -13.39
CA ARG A 12 45.88 -2.97 -13.47
C ARG A 12 45.62 -2.43 -12.06
N VAL A 13 46.13 -1.26 -11.78
CA VAL A 13 45.85 -0.55 -10.54
C VAL A 13 44.72 0.44 -10.80
N HIS A 14 43.62 0.32 -10.08
CA HIS A 14 42.52 1.27 -10.10
C HIS A 14 42.68 2.24 -8.93
N ALA A 15 42.55 3.54 -9.20
CA ALA A 15 42.40 4.52 -8.13
C ALA A 15 41.13 4.24 -7.32
N ALA A 16 41.21 4.45 -6.01
CA ALA A 16 40.01 4.36 -5.17
C ALA A 16 38.99 5.42 -5.60
N PHE A 17 37.75 5.02 -5.67
CA PHE A 17 36.65 5.97 -5.91
C PHE A 17 36.45 6.85 -4.67
N PRO A 18 36.01 8.11 -4.84
CA PRO A 18 35.54 8.92 -3.73
C PRO A 18 34.38 8.22 -2.95
N ASP A 19 34.21 8.60 -1.68
CA ASP A 19 33.13 8.08 -0.85
C ASP A 19 31.77 8.22 -1.54
N GLY A 20 30.98 7.13 -1.55
CA GLY A 20 29.68 7.08 -2.22
C GLY A 20 29.72 6.76 -3.73
N VAL A 21 30.90 6.63 -4.34
CA VAL A 21 31.09 6.22 -5.74
C VAL A 21 31.51 4.75 -5.78
N VAL A 22 30.76 3.90 -6.45
CA VAL A 22 30.96 2.43 -6.44
C VAL A 22 31.41 1.87 -7.78
N ASP A 23 31.22 2.61 -8.90
CA ASP A 23 31.48 2.13 -10.27
C ASP A 23 31.76 3.30 -11.23
N GLU A 24 32.18 3.02 -12.46
CA GLU A 24 32.51 4.01 -13.50
C GLU A 24 31.34 4.93 -13.91
N VAL A 25 30.09 4.44 -13.78
CA VAL A 25 28.87 5.23 -13.98
C VAL A 25 28.06 5.24 -12.70
N ASN A 26 28.25 6.28 -11.90
CA ASN A 26 27.57 6.39 -10.61
C ASN A 26 26.72 7.64 -10.54
N TYR A 27 25.47 7.44 -10.14
CA TYR A 27 24.58 8.53 -9.78
C TYR A 27 24.59 8.65 -8.25
N ASP A 28 24.80 9.85 -7.76
CA ASP A 28 24.76 10.17 -6.33
C ASP A 28 23.46 9.69 -5.69
N GLY A 29 23.53 9.44 -4.38
CA GLY A 29 22.39 9.01 -3.56
C GLY A 29 21.17 9.91 -3.70
N SER A 30 21.35 11.21 -3.89
CA SER A 30 20.28 12.19 -4.10
C SER A 30 19.47 11.93 -5.38
N ILE A 31 20.13 11.64 -6.50
CA ILE A 31 19.44 11.31 -7.77
C ILE A 31 18.73 9.96 -7.67
N ARG A 32 19.35 8.99 -7.00
CA ARG A 32 18.73 7.67 -6.77
C ARG A 32 17.49 7.78 -5.91
N ALA A 33 17.56 8.53 -4.80
CA ALA A 33 16.42 8.80 -3.92
C ALA A 33 15.31 9.56 -4.64
N PHE A 34 15.65 10.58 -5.40
CA PHE A 34 14.69 11.37 -6.18
C PHE A 34 13.93 10.51 -7.19
N LEU A 35 14.63 9.68 -7.97
CA LEU A 35 14.03 8.76 -8.92
C LEU A 35 13.14 7.72 -8.25
N PHE A 36 13.59 7.20 -7.11
CA PHE A 36 12.80 6.27 -6.32
C PHE A 36 11.48 6.90 -5.88
N LEU A 37 11.51 8.11 -5.31
CA LEU A 37 10.32 8.85 -4.88
C LEU A 37 9.40 9.17 -6.07
N LEU A 38 9.93 9.66 -7.18
CA LEU A 38 9.12 9.92 -8.38
C LEU A 38 8.33 8.68 -8.84
N ASN A 39 8.96 7.50 -8.82
CA ASN A 39 8.31 6.30 -9.32
C ASN A 39 7.39 5.63 -8.29
N ASN A 40 7.78 5.57 -7.01
CA ASN A 40 7.08 4.77 -6.02
C ASN A 40 6.11 5.59 -5.16
N ASP A 41 6.41 6.85 -4.90
CA ASP A 41 5.54 7.74 -4.12
C ASP A 41 4.65 8.61 -5.04
N CYS A 42 5.27 9.28 -6.01
CA CYS A 42 4.55 10.15 -6.95
C CYS A 42 3.90 9.40 -8.13
N CYS A 43 4.06 8.07 -8.23
CA CYS A 43 3.49 7.23 -9.30
C CYS A 43 3.85 7.69 -10.72
N VAL A 44 5.00 8.36 -10.92
CA VAL A 44 5.47 8.79 -12.23
C VAL A 44 6.10 7.61 -12.96
N SER A 45 5.69 7.36 -14.21
CA SER A 45 6.25 6.25 -14.98
C SER A 45 7.76 6.41 -15.22
N ILE A 46 8.47 5.29 -15.37
CA ILE A 46 9.93 5.26 -15.61
C ILE A 46 10.30 6.13 -16.82
N ASP A 47 9.53 6.08 -17.91
CA ASP A 47 9.81 6.88 -19.10
C ASP A 47 9.63 8.37 -18.86
N LYS A 48 8.59 8.78 -18.14
CA LYS A 48 8.38 10.18 -17.76
C LYS A 48 9.47 10.68 -16.82
N SER A 49 9.91 9.86 -15.86
CA SER A 49 11.00 10.22 -14.94
C SER A 49 12.33 10.43 -15.68
N ARG A 50 12.63 9.56 -16.67
CA ARG A 50 13.80 9.71 -17.53
C ARG A 50 13.75 10.99 -18.34
N LYS A 51 12.61 11.23 -19.01
CA LYS A 51 12.42 12.45 -19.80
C LYS A 51 12.56 13.70 -18.93
N PHE A 52 11.90 13.73 -17.79
CA PHE A 52 11.97 14.84 -16.84
C PHE A 52 13.40 15.17 -16.44
N LEU A 53 14.20 14.16 -16.05
CA LEU A 53 15.60 14.39 -15.70
C LEU A 53 16.46 14.83 -16.88
N SER A 54 16.24 14.27 -18.05
CA SER A 54 16.94 14.70 -19.25
C SER A 54 16.65 16.15 -19.58
N ASP A 55 15.37 16.53 -19.57
CA ASP A 55 14.95 17.91 -19.83
C ASP A 55 15.49 18.89 -18.77
N LEU A 56 15.39 18.54 -17.50
CA LEU A 56 15.89 19.35 -16.37
C LEU A 56 17.40 19.61 -16.44
N THR A 57 18.15 18.65 -16.96
CA THR A 57 19.62 18.72 -17.00
C THR A 57 20.16 19.10 -18.38
N GLY A 58 19.31 19.48 -19.31
CA GLY A 58 19.71 19.77 -20.69
C GLY A 58 20.39 18.56 -21.38
N GLY A 59 19.88 17.36 -21.13
CA GLY A 59 20.36 16.10 -21.71
C GLY A 59 21.63 15.53 -21.05
N LYS A 60 22.14 16.16 -19.97
CA LYS A 60 23.37 15.71 -19.29
C LYS A 60 23.18 14.40 -18.50
N LEU A 61 22.00 14.15 -17.97
CA LEU A 61 21.64 12.92 -17.26
C LEU A 61 20.77 12.03 -18.15
N ASN A 62 21.37 10.95 -18.62
CA ASN A 62 20.68 9.94 -19.42
C ASN A 62 20.67 8.60 -18.68
N ILE A 63 19.67 8.41 -17.84
CA ILE A 63 19.54 7.24 -16.95
C ILE A 63 18.80 6.12 -17.67
N SER A 64 19.28 4.88 -17.56
CA SER A 64 18.62 3.72 -18.17
C SER A 64 17.36 3.32 -17.42
N LYS A 65 16.36 2.74 -18.12
CA LYS A 65 15.17 2.15 -17.50
C LYS A 65 15.52 1.05 -16.49
N GLY A 66 16.52 0.24 -16.82
CA GLY A 66 16.98 -0.85 -15.95
C GLY A 66 17.51 -0.34 -14.61
N MET A 67 18.25 0.78 -14.63
CA MET A 67 18.75 1.40 -13.40
C MET A 67 17.60 1.88 -12.50
N ILE A 68 16.60 2.56 -13.06
CA ILE A 68 15.44 3.04 -12.27
C ILE A 68 14.66 1.85 -11.71
N SER A 69 14.37 0.83 -12.52
CA SER A 69 13.70 -0.39 -12.06
C SER A 69 14.49 -1.13 -10.96
N LYS A 70 15.84 -1.07 -11.01
CA LYS A 70 16.70 -1.67 -9.99
C LYS A 70 16.56 -0.98 -8.63
N LEU A 71 16.31 0.34 -8.59
CA LEU A 71 16.15 1.09 -7.33
C LEU A 71 15.00 0.55 -6.48
N SER A 72 13.85 0.27 -7.08
CA SER A 72 12.70 -0.30 -6.35
C SER A 72 13.01 -1.68 -5.77
N ARG A 73 13.74 -2.54 -6.54
CA ARG A 73 14.17 -3.85 -6.03
C ARG A 73 15.17 -3.74 -4.88
N GLU A 74 16.15 -2.84 -5.01
CA GLU A 74 17.13 -2.59 -3.94
C GLU A 74 16.48 -2.07 -2.67
N PHE A 75 15.52 -1.15 -2.80
CA PHE A 75 14.75 -0.65 -1.67
C PHE A 75 13.93 -1.77 -1.01
N ALA A 76 13.24 -2.58 -1.80
CA ALA A 76 12.48 -3.71 -1.29
C ALA A 76 13.34 -4.72 -0.49
N LEU A 77 14.60 -4.92 -0.91
CA LEU A 77 15.54 -5.77 -0.17
C LEU A 77 16.03 -5.10 1.13
N LYS A 78 16.33 -3.80 1.07
CA LYS A 78 16.79 -3.04 2.25
C LYS A 78 15.74 -2.96 3.36
N THR A 79 14.47 -2.89 2.99
CA THR A 79 13.35 -2.75 3.94
C THR A 79 12.79 -4.08 4.45
N VAL A 80 13.43 -5.22 4.13
CA VAL A 80 12.97 -6.54 4.64
C VAL A 80 12.86 -6.59 6.18
N PRO A 81 13.85 -6.11 6.98
CA PRO A 81 13.74 -6.12 8.44
C PRO A 81 12.57 -5.28 8.94
N GLU A 82 12.38 -4.08 8.40
CA GLU A 82 11.29 -3.17 8.77
C GLU A 82 9.92 -3.76 8.42
N ARG A 83 9.79 -4.37 7.21
CA ARG A 83 8.54 -5.04 6.82
C ARG A 83 8.20 -6.22 7.72
N ARG A 84 9.21 -6.98 8.19
CA ARG A 84 9.01 -8.07 9.14
C ARG A 84 8.57 -7.54 10.52
N ALA A 85 9.19 -6.47 10.99
CA ALA A 85 8.78 -5.81 12.23
C ALA A 85 7.34 -5.28 12.13
N THR A 86 7.02 -4.57 11.04
CA THR A 86 5.66 -4.10 10.76
C THR A 86 4.64 -5.24 10.72
N TYR A 87 4.98 -6.37 10.08
CA TYR A 87 4.13 -7.55 10.05
C TYR A 87 3.83 -8.06 11.47
N ALA A 88 4.86 -8.22 12.29
CA ALA A 88 4.71 -8.67 13.68
C ALA A 88 3.88 -7.70 14.53
N ASP A 89 4.09 -6.39 14.36
CA ASP A 89 3.31 -5.36 15.05
C ASP A 89 1.83 -5.38 14.64
N MET A 90 1.55 -5.58 13.36
CA MET A 90 0.18 -5.65 12.84
C MET A 90 -0.60 -6.84 13.42
N LEU A 91 0.05 -7.97 13.68
CA LEU A 91 -0.58 -9.13 14.33
C LEU A 91 -1.04 -8.82 15.76
N LEU A 92 -0.43 -7.84 16.42
CA LEU A 92 -0.79 -7.41 17.78
C LEU A 92 -1.90 -6.35 17.80
N SER A 93 -2.26 -5.80 16.66
CA SER A 93 -3.33 -4.79 16.58
C SER A 93 -4.70 -5.42 16.87
N PRO A 94 -5.56 -4.79 17.69
CA PRO A 94 -6.90 -5.31 17.96
C PRO A 94 -7.82 -5.30 16.72
N VAL A 95 -7.52 -4.42 15.76
CA VAL A 95 -8.31 -4.25 14.51
C VAL A 95 -7.35 -4.15 13.34
N MET A 96 -7.64 -4.90 12.26
CA MET A 96 -6.92 -4.80 11.00
C MET A 96 -7.92 -4.70 9.83
N HIS A 97 -7.64 -3.82 8.92
CA HIS A 97 -8.34 -3.71 7.64
C HIS A 97 -7.61 -4.53 6.58
N THR A 98 -8.36 -5.26 5.78
CA THR A 98 -7.83 -5.95 4.60
C THR A 98 -8.73 -5.73 3.39
N ASP A 99 -8.12 -5.66 2.22
CA ASP A 99 -8.80 -5.53 0.93
C ASP A 99 -7.95 -6.16 -0.17
N CYS A 100 -8.57 -6.49 -1.30
CA CYS A 100 -7.90 -7.07 -2.45
C CYS A 100 -8.31 -6.36 -3.74
N THR A 101 -7.39 -5.65 -4.36
CA THR A 101 -7.63 -4.99 -5.64
C THR A 101 -6.98 -5.73 -6.80
N ASN A 102 -7.61 -5.62 -7.99
CA ASN A 102 -7.05 -6.17 -9.21
C ASN A 102 -5.97 -5.24 -9.78
N ALA A 103 -4.89 -5.84 -10.28
CA ALA A 103 -3.81 -5.15 -10.96
C ALA A 103 -3.41 -5.92 -12.22
N LYS A 104 -2.51 -5.35 -13.01
CA LYS A 104 -1.93 -6.02 -14.18
C LYS A 104 -0.40 -5.95 -14.11
N GLU A 105 0.24 -7.09 -14.33
CA GLU A 105 1.67 -7.21 -14.50
C GLU A 105 1.96 -7.82 -15.88
N ASN A 106 2.68 -7.10 -16.74
CA ASN A 106 2.99 -7.53 -18.12
C ASN A 106 1.74 -7.99 -18.91
N GLY A 107 0.60 -7.31 -18.72
CA GLY A 107 -0.67 -7.65 -19.36
C GLY A 107 -1.45 -8.81 -18.72
N LYS A 108 -0.86 -9.55 -17.78
CA LYS A 108 -1.53 -10.59 -17.01
C LYS A 108 -2.22 -10.01 -15.79
N SER A 109 -3.39 -10.53 -15.46
CA SER A 109 -4.09 -10.16 -14.23
C SER A 109 -3.33 -10.65 -13.00
N CYS A 110 -3.17 -9.79 -12.02
CA CYS A 110 -2.66 -10.10 -10.69
C CYS A 110 -3.51 -9.37 -9.64
N HIS A 111 -3.23 -9.60 -8.38
CA HIS A 111 -3.99 -9.07 -7.26
C HIS A 111 -3.04 -8.44 -6.25
N VAL A 112 -3.47 -7.35 -5.62
CA VAL A 112 -2.74 -6.71 -4.53
C VAL A 112 -3.60 -6.74 -3.29
N TYR A 113 -3.16 -7.51 -2.31
CA TYR A 113 -3.74 -7.51 -0.97
C TYR A 113 -3.13 -6.37 -0.16
N VAL A 114 -3.98 -5.68 0.57
CA VAL A 114 -3.60 -4.59 1.47
C VAL A 114 -3.98 -5.01 2.88
N CYS A 115 -3.05 -4.88 3.82
CA CYS A 115 -3.31 -5.00 5.25
C CYS A 115 -2.95 -3.67 5.90
N ALA A 116 -3.87 -3.09 6.67
CA ALA A 116 -3.70 -1.80 7.32
C ALA A 116 -4.24 -1.80 8.74
N VAL A 117 -3.55 -1.14 9.66
CA VAL A 117 -3.98 -0.99 11.05
C VAL A 117 -4.18 0.49 11.42
N PRO A 118 -4.98 0.80 12.47
CA PRO A 118 -5.36 2.18 12.79
C PRO A 118 -4.20 3.12 13.13
N ASP A 119 -3.03 2.60 13.53
CA ASP A 119 -1.83 3.39 13.81
C ASP A 119 -1.07 3.86 12.54
N GLY A 120 -1.62 3.57 11.36
CA GLY A 120 -1.10 4.01 10.07
C GLY A 120 -0.11 3.06 9.40
N LYS A 121 0.20 1.90 9.99
CA LYS A 121 1.02 0.89 9.32
C LYS A 121 0.22 0.20 8.22
N VAL A 122 0.85 0.03 7.05
CA VAL A 122 0.25 -0.60 5.87
C VAL A 122 1.27 -1.52 5.20
N LEU A 123 0.83 -2.72 4.83
CA LEU A 123 1.59 -3.66 4.01
C LEU A 123 0.81 -4.07 2.77
N TYR A 124 1.52 -4.17 1.64
CA TYR A 124 0.99 -4.59 0.35
C TYR A 124 1.63 -5.91 -0.08
N PHE A 125 0.81 -6.80 -0.62
CA PHE A 125 1.23 -8.12 -1.08
C PHE A 125 0.73 -8.38 -2.49
N ALA A 126 1.62 -8.38 -3.48
CA ALA A 126 1.27 -8.78 -4.85
C ALA A 126 1.13 -10.31 -4.94
N ARG A 127 0.08 -10.78 -5.62
CA ARG A 127 -0.28 -12.20 -5.76
C ARG A 127 -0.81 -12.49 -7.16
N GLU A 128 -0.52 -13.67 -7.67
CA GLU A 128 -1.08 -14.12 -8.95
C GLU A 128 -2.53 -14.59 -8.82
N LYS A 129 -2.93 -15.05 -7.63
CA LYS A 129 -4.26 -15.61 -7.37
C LYS A 129 -4.99 -14.86 -6.29
N LYS A 130 -6.32 -14.91 -6.33
CA LYS A 130 -7.25 -14.51 -5.27
C LYS A 130 -7.55 -15.68 -4.30
N GLY A 131 -8.37 -15.35 -3.29
CA GLY A 131 -8.86 -16.31 -2.31
C GLY A 131 -7.77 -16.78 -1.36
N HIS A 132 -7.90 -17.97 -0.84
CA HIS A 132 -6.98 -18.55 0.15
C HIS A 132 -5.51 -18.57 -0.32
N GLU A 133 -5.28 -18.87 -1.60
CA GLU A 133 -3.94 -18.87 -2.19
C GLU A 133 -3.30 -17.45 -2.19
N GLY A 134 -4.11 -16.42 -2.39
CA GLY A 134 -3.66 -15.04 -2.38
C GLY A 134 -3.40 -14.50 -0.97
N ILE A 135 -4.19 -14.93 0.02
CA ILE A 135 -4.04 -14.56 1.43
C ILE A 135 -2.79 -15.19 2.06
N LYS A 136 -2.38 -16.35 1.56
CA LYS A 136 -1.22 -17.08 2.09
C LYS A 136 0.04 -16.22 2.14
N GLY A 137 0.68 -16.13 3.32
CA GLY A 137 1.86 -15.31 3.58
C GLY A 137 1.56 -13.80 3.64
N THR A 138 0.29 -13.40 3.76
CA THR A 138 -0.09 -12.03 4.15
C THR A 138 -0.34 -11.96 5.65
N VAL A 139 -0.46 -10.76 6.22
CA VAL A 139 -0.79 -10.60 7.64
C VAL A 139 -2.15 -11.23 7.97
N THR A 140 -3.08 -11.20 7.02
CA THR A 140 -4.44 -11.75 7.19
C THR A 140 -4.42 -13.26 7.51
N GLU A 141 -3.45 -14.03 6.99
CA GLU A 141 -3.36 -15.49 7.23
C GLU A 141 -3.23 -15.81 8.72
N ASP A 142 -2.38 -15.05 9.43
CA ASP A 142 -2.04 -15.32 10.84
C ASP A 142 -2.80 -14.44 11.83
N TYR A 143 -3.62 -13.49 11.34
CA TYR A 143 -4.29 -12.50 12.17
C TYR A 143 -5.42 -13.09 12.99
N GLN A 144 -5.51 -12.72 14.29
CA GLN A 144 -6.46 -13.26 15.26
C GLN A 144 -7.32 -12.17 15.95
N GLY A 145 -7.27 -10.94 15.48
CA GLY A 145 -8.11 -9.84 16.00
C GLY A 145 -9.39 -9.63 15.15
N ILE A 146 -9.98 -8.43 15.27
CA ILE A 146 -11.15 -8.03 14.48
C ILE A 146 -10.69 -7.68 13.07
N LEU A 147 -11.18 -8.42 12.07
CA LEU A 147 -10.86 -8.20 10.67
C LEU A 147 -11.95 -7.37 9.99
N VAL A 148 -11.57 -6.20 9.49
CA VAL A 148 -12.46 -5.34 8.69
C VAL A 148 -12.16 -5.59 7.21
N HIS A 149 -13.17 -6.06 6.45
CA HIS A 149 -13.00 -6.45 5.05
C HIS A 149 -14.25 -6.17 4.22
N ASP A 150 -14.18 -6.36 2.91
CA ASP A 150 -15.35 -6.37 2.03
C ASP A 150 -16.15 -7.68 2.19
N HIS A 151 -17.22 -7.83 1.45
CA HIS A 151 -18.10 -9.01 1.51
C HIS A 151 -17.50 -10.25 0.81
N ASP A 152 -16.19 -10.32 0.54
CA ASP A 152 -15.56 -11.53 -0.01
C ASP A 152 -15.57 -12.64 1.05
N VAL A 153 -16.26 -13.73 0.73
CA VAL A 153 -16.48 -14.88 1.64
C VAL A 153 -15.18 -15.51 2.11
N THR A 154 -14.08 -15.30 1.39
CA THR A 154 -12.77 -15.85 1.75
C THR A 154 -12.28 -15.28 3.07
N PHE A 155 -12.50 -13.97 3.33
CA PHE A 155 -12.00 -13.31 4.53
C PHE A 155 -12.66 -13.79 5.82
N TYR A 156 -13.89 -14.31 5.76
CA TYR A 156 -14.57 -14.88 6.95
C TYR A 156 -13.90 -16.13 7.53
N ASN A 157 -12.87 -16.66 6.87
CA ASN A 157 -12.09 -17.79 7.38
C ASN A 157 -10.85 -17.34 8.18
N TYR A 158 -10.63 -16.04 8.35
CA TYR A 158 -9.46 -15.45 9.01
C TYR A 158 -9.92 -14.44 10.06
N GLY A 159 -9.07 -14.17 11.06
CA GLY A 159 -9.45 -13.33 12.20
C GLY A 159 -10.34 -14.07 13.21
N ALA A 160 -10.57 -13.44 14.35
CA ALA A 160 -11.47 -13.99 15.40
C ALA A 160 -12.89 -13.41 15.28
N ASP A 161 -13.00 -12.14 14.91
CA ASP A 161 -14.25 -11.43 14.68
C ASP A 161 -14.18 -10.64 13.36
N HIS A 162 -15.36 -10.29 12.84
CA HIS A 162 -15.48 -9.65 11.53
C HIS A 162 -16.32 -8.39 11.58
N GLN A 163 -15.91 -7.39 10.80
CA GLN A 163 -16.72 -6.25 10.45
C GLN A 163 -16.64 -6.02 8.94
N GLU A 164 -17.78 -5.93 8.28
CA GLU A 164 -17.79 -5.49 6.88
C GLU A 164 -17.39 -4.02 6.76
N CYS A 165 -16.60 -3.72 5.75
CA CYS A 165 -16.13 -2.37 5.49
C CYS A 165 -17.31 -1.45 5.16
N LEU A 166 -17.56 -0.46 6.00
CA LEU A 166 -18.68 0.47 5.84
C LEU A 166 -18.68 1.21 4.50
N ALA A 167 -17.50 1.46 3.91
CA ALA A 167 -17.39 2.06 2.59
C ALA A 167 -18.00 1.15 1.50
N HIS A 168 -17.80 -0.16 1.61
CA HIS A 168 -18.39 -1.15 0.71
C HIS A 168 -19.89 -1.30 0.97
N VAL A 169 -20.31 -1.41 2.23
CA VAL A 169 -21.72 -1.49 2.61
C VAL A 169 -22.50 -0.28 2.08
N LEU A 170 -21.99 0.94 2.26
CA LEU A 170 -22.62 2.16 1.74
C LEU A 170 -22.68 2.19 0.21
N ARG A 171 -21.70 1.60 -0.48
CA ARG A 171 -21.73 1.45 -1.94
C ARG A 171 -22.80 0.45 -2.38
N TYR A 172 -22.86 -0.71 -1.74
CA TYR A 172 -23.91 -1.72 -2.02
C TYR A 172 -25.31 -1.16 -1.78
N LEU A 173 -25.51 -0.40 -0.70
CA LEU A 173 -26.79 0.26 -0.45
C LEU A 173 -27.11 1.32 -1.52
N LYS A 174 -26.11 2.06 -2.00
CA LYS A 174 -26.29 3.01 -3.10
C LYS A 174 -26.73 2.28 -4.38
N ASP A 175 -26.03 1.22 -4.74
CA ASP A 175 -26.35 0.42 -5.93
C ASP A 175 -27.75 -0.22 -5.80
N SER A 176 -28.13 -0.69 -4.60
CA SER A 176 -29.47 -1.20 -4.32
C SER A 176 -30.56 -0.12 -4.48
N ILE A 177 -30.28 1.12 -4.05
CA ILE A 177 -31.21 2.25 -4.23
C ILE A 177 -31.42 2.57 -5.71
N GLU A 178 -30.37 2.50 -6.51
CA GLU A 178 -30.43 2.78 -7.96
C GLU A 178 -31.15 1.66 -8.72
N ASN A 179 -30.92 0.39 -8.35
CA ASN A 179 -31.51 -0.77 -9.02
C ASN A 179 -32.91 -1.14 -8.53
N GLU A 180 -33.26 -0.78 -7.29
CA GLU A 180 -34.53 -1.11 -6.64
C GLU A 180 -35.14 0.14 -5.98
N PRO A 181 -35.54 1.16 -6.77
CA PRO A 181 -35.95 2.47 -6.26
C PRO A 181 -37.22 2.45 -5.39
N ASP A 182 -38.06 1.43 -5.54
CA ASP A 182 -39.32 1.27 -4.79
C ASP A 182 -39.08 0.73 -3.36
N ARG A 183 -37.89 0.24 -3.05
CA ARG A 183 -37.54 -0.21 -1.69
C ARG A 183 -37.18 0.97 -0.81
N ILE A 184 -37.81 1.04 0.37
CA ILE A 184 -37.55 2.13 1.32
C ILE A 184 -36.40 1.79 2.27
N TRP A 185 -36.30 0.54 2.70
CA TRP A 185 -35.31 0.10 3.72
C TRP A 185 -33.87 0.39 3.37
N ASN A 186 -33.48 0.30 2.09
CA ASN A 186 -32.13 0.56 1.63
C ASN A 186 -31.72 2.04 1.81
N LYS A 187 -32.67 2.96 1.58
CA LYS A 187 -32.49 4.40 1.82
C LYS A 187 -32.38 4.71 3.32
N GLU A 188 -33.26 4.10 4.11
CA GLU A 188 -33.31 4.26 5.58
C GLU A 188 -32.02 3.71 6.22
N MET A 189 -31.59 2.51 5.84
CA MET A 189 -30.35 1.91 6.34
C MET A 189 -29.11 2.75 5.96
N ARG A 190 -29.04 3.21 4.71
CA ARG A 190 -27.94 4.07 4.27
C ARG A 190 -27.90 5.37 5.08
N SER A 191 -29.05 6.00 5.32
CA SER A 191 -29.16 7.21 6.14
C SER A 191 -28.71 6.95 7.57
N LEU A 192 -29.19 5.87 8.19
CA LEU A 192 -28.80 5.47 9.54
C LEU A 192 -27.29 5.28 9.68
N LEU A 193 -26.67 4.52 8.77
CA LEU A 193 -25.22 4.32 8.80
C LEU A 193 -24.44 5.63 8.64
N GLN A 194 -24.90 6.54 7.78
CA GLN A 194 -24.29 7.85 7.63
C GLN A 194 -24.42 8.71 8.89
N GLU A 195 -25.58 8.68 9.56
CA GLU A 195 -25.78 9.36 10.86
C GLU A 195 -24.83 8.80 11.93
N MET A 196 -24.69 7.47 12.01
CA MET A 196 -23.77 6.81 12.96
C MET A 196 -22.32 7.19 12.69
N ILE A 197 -21.89 7.22 11.43
CA ILE A 197 -20.54 7.64 11.04
C ILE A 197 -20.31 9.10 11.40
N HIS A 198 -21.27 9.98 11.10
CA HIS A 198 -21.19 11.40 11.44
C HIS A 198 -21.10 11.60 12.95
N PHE A 199 -21.95 10.93 13.72
CA PHE A 199 -21.93 10.96 15.18
C PHE A 199 -20.56 10.51 15.72
N ARG A 200 -20.05 9.36 15.25
CA ARG A 200 -18.74 8.85 15.66
C ARG A 200 -17.61 9.84 15.36
N ASN A 201 -17.63 10.48 14.20
CA ASN A 201 -16.60 11.43 13.80
C ASN A 201 -16.65 12.75 14.59
N GLY A 202 -17.81 13.08 15.18
CA GLY A 202 -17.97 14.24 16.07
C GLY A 202 -17.47 14.00 17.50
N ILE A 203 -17.19 12.74 17.88
CA ILE A 203 -16.69 12.41 19.21
C ILE A 203 -15.21 12.78 19.30
N GLN A 204 -14.88 13.73 20.16
CA GLN A 204 -13.49 14.09 20.47
C GLN A 204 -12.96 13.14 21.59
N LEU A 205 -11.91 12.40 21.28
CA LEU A 205 -11.21 11.59 22.29
C LEU A 205 -10.61 12.50 23.39
N PRO A 206 -10.68 12.12 24.68
CA PRO A 206 -11.05 10.79 25.21
C PRO A 206 -12.53 10.62 25.56
N HIS A 207 -13.43 11.49 25.10
CA HIS A 207 -14.85 11.42 25.45
C HIS A 207 -15.48 10.12 24.94
N LYS A 208 -16.22 9.47 25.83
CA LYS A 208 -17.04 8.30 25.45
C LYS A 208 -18.36 8.79 24.84
N PRO A 209 -18.90 8.07 23.84
CA PRO A 209 -20.21 8.38 23.31
C PRO A 209 -21.30 8.24 24.37
N ASP A 210 -22.35 9.08 24.26
CA ASP A 210 -23.52 8.97 25.14
C ASP A 210 -24.24 7.64 24.96
N PRO A 211 -24.41 6.84 26.04
CA PRO A 211 -25.05 5.52 25.94
C PRO A 211 -26.50 5.57 25.42
N LYS A 212 -27.24 6.66 25.69
CA LYS A 212 -28.61 6.81 25.19
C LYS A 212 -28.65 6.96 23.67
N THR A 213 -27.70 7.72 23.13
CA THR A 213 -27.55 7.91 21.68
C THR A 213 -27.20 6.59 21.01
N ILE A 214 -26.26 5.81 21.60
CA ILE A 214 -25.91 4.47 21.09
C ILE A 214 -27.15 3.58 21.08
N SER A 215 -27.87 3.47 22.20
CA SER A 215 -29.09 2.66 22.30
C SER A 215 -30.19 3.13 21.33
N GLY A 216 -30.21 4.43 20.99
CA GLY A 216 -31.09 4.96 19.96
C GLY A 216 -30.74 4.43 18.55
N PHE A 217 -29.46 4.33 18.22
CA PHE A 217 -29.02 3.74 16.96
C PHE A 217 -29.27 2.22 16.92
N GLU A 218 -28.98 1.50 17.99
CA GLU A 218 -29.20 0.05 18.08
C GLU A 218 -30.68 -0.34 17.85
N LYS A 219 -31.63 0.47 18.32
CA LYS A 219 -33.07 0.23 18.11
C LYS A 219 -33.55 0.48 16.68
N ARG A 220 -32.79 1.27 15.92
CA ARG A 220 -33.09 1.61 14.51
C ARG A 220 -32.39 0.68 13.52
N TYR A 221 -31.31 0.03 13.95
CA TYR A 221 -30.55 -0.95 13.19
C TYR A 221 -31.26 -2.32 13.19
#